data_c65cd03164ca9e9b4838cedfff557964
#
_entry.id   c65cd03164ca9e9b4838cedfff557964
#
_cell.length_a   1.000
_cell.length_b   1.000
_cell.length_c   1.000
_cell.angle_alpha   90.00
_cell.angle_beta   90.00
_cell.angle_gamma   90.00
#
_symmetry.space_group_name_H-M   'P 1'
#
loop_
_entity.id
_entity.type
_entity.pdbx_description
1 polymer ?
#
loop_
_entity_poly.entity_id
_entity_poly.type
_entity_poly.pdbx_seq_one_letter_code
_entity_poly.pdbx_strand_id
1 'polypeptide(L)'
;RAKELTVVLTQQDMPEQGMHIIPGLQYYCMTPYDASFKGVHILFDKENVQNTLGEYLAAQGKTQLHIAETEKYAHVTFFFNGGRETPYDAEERILVPSPKVATYDLKPEMSAYEVKDKLVEAISTQKFDFIVVNYANGDMVGHTGIYSAIEKAVKAIDECVKDTVEAAKANDYEVIIIADHG
;
A
#
# COMPACT_ATOMS: atom_id res chain seq x y z
N ARG A 1 -0.82 -6.40 -14.37
CA ARG A 1 -0.31 -7.27 -15.47
C ARG A 1 -1.23 -8.46 -15.71
N ALA A 2 -1.72 -9.16 -14.68
CA ALA A 2 -2.77 -10.17 -14.86
C ALA A 2 -4.05 -9.56 -15.44
N LYS A 3 -4.42 -8.36 -15.00
CA LYS A 3 -5.55 -7.59 -15.52
C LYS A 3 -5.39 -7.26 -17.01
N GLU A 4 -4.24 -6.75 -17.43
CA GLU A 4 -3.95 -6.42 -18.83
C GLU A 4 -4.00 -7.67 -19.73
N LEU A 5 -3.44 -8.79 -19.25
CA LEU A 5 -3.51 -10.06 -19.98
C LEU A 5 -4.96 -10.52 -20.16
N THR A 6 -5.77 -10.41 -19.11
CA THR A 6 -7.21 -10.72 -19.20
C THR A 6 -7.90 -9.84 -20.25
N VAL A 7 -7.61 -8.54 -20.26
CA VAL A 7 -8.19 -7.60 -21.24
C VAL A 7 -7.91 -8.06 -22.67
N VAL A 8 -6.64 -8.30 -23.02
CA VAL A 8 -6.24 -8.61 -24.40
C VAL A 8 -6.69 -9.99 -24.87
N LEU A 9 -6.89 -10.94 -23.95
CA LEU A 9 -7.31 -12.29 -24.32
C LEU A 9 -8.85 -12.47 -24.35
N THR A 10 -9.59 -11.67 -23.58
CA THR A 10 -11.02 -11.95 -23.35
C THR A 10 -11.96 -10.75 -23.47
N GLN A 11 -11.47 -9.51 -23.30
CA GLN A 11 -12.35 -8.34 -23.18
C GLN A 11 -12.30 -7.37 -24.36
N GLN A 12 -11.12 -7.11 -24.92
CA GLN A 12 -10.94 -6.07 -25.92
C GLN A 12 -10.06 -6.55 -27.07
N ASP A 13 -10.63 -6.50 -28.28
CA ASP A 13 -9.89 -6.76 -29.51
C ASP A 13 -9.04 -5.54 -29.89
N MET A 14 -7.75 -5.74 -30.16
CA MET A 14 -6.80 -4.68 -30.52
C MET A 14 -5.96 -5.10 -31.75
N PRO A 15 -6.61 -5.20 -32.93
CA PRO A 15 -5.97 -5.74 -34.15
C PRO A 15 -4.80 -4.89 -34.63
N GLU A 16 -4.82 -3.59 -34.37
CA GLU A 16 -3.71 -2.67 -34.70
C GLU A 16 -2.42 -2.97 -33.93
N GLN A 17 -2.53 -3.71 -32.82
CA GLN A 17 -1.40 -4.17 -32.00
C GLN A 17 -1.12 -5.66 -32.19
N GLY A 18 -1.83 -6.32 -33.12
CA GLY A 18 -1.74 -7.75 -33.36
C GLY A 18 -2.32 -8.60 -32.23
N MET A 19 -3.18 -8.04 -31.40
CA MET A 19 -3.83 -8.72 -30.28
C MET A 19 -5.30 -8.96 -30.58
N HIS A 20 -5.73 -10.21 -30.43
CA HIS A 20 -7.12 -10.61 -30.66
C HIS A 20 -7.66 -11.39 -29.48
N ILE A 21 -8.90 -11.13 -29.13
CA ILE A 21 -9.62 -11.99 -28.19
C ILE A 21 -9.75 -13.40 -28.77
N ILE A 22 -9.73 -14.40 -27.90
CA ILE A 22 -9.87 -15.81 -28.31
C ILE A 22 -11.32 -16.25 -28.08
N PRO A 23 -12.13 -16.41 -29.16
CA PRO A 23 -13.52 -16.82 -29.00
C PRO A 23 -13.62 -18.18 -28.29
N GLY A 24 -14.53 -18.29 -27.33
CA GLY A 24 -14.78 -19.52 -26.59
C GLY A 24 -13.69 -19.94 -25.59
N LEU A 25 -12.72 -19.05 -25.33
CA LEU A 25 -11.67 -19.30 -24.34
C LEU A 25 -12.29 -19.47 -22.94
N GLN A 26 -11.98 -20.60 -22.30
CA GLN A 26 -12.30 -20.81 -20.89
C GLN A 26 -11.18 -20.19 -20.05
N TYR A 27 -11.39 -18.94 -19.63
CA TYR A 27 -10.38 -18.16 -18.93
C TYR A 27 -10.66 -18.13 -17.43
N TYR A 28 -9.69 -18.53 -16.63
CA TYR A 28 -9.80 -18.59 -15.18
C TYR A 28 -8.90 -17.54 -14.54
N CYS A 29 -9.50 -16.63 -13.79
CA CYS A 29 -8.80 -15.66 -12.93
C CYS A 29 -8.64 -16.26 -11.53
N MET A 30 -7.49 -16.07 -10.92
CA MET A 30 -7.28 -16.49 -9.53
C MET A 30 -8.24 -15.74 -8.59
N THR A 31 -8.39 -14.42 -8.81
CA THR A 31 -9.30 -13.55 -8.06
C THR A 31 -10.00 -12.60 -9.04
N PRO A 32 -11.06 -11.88 -8.65
CA PRO A 32 -11.66 -10.85 -9.48
C PRO A 32 -10.68 -9.69 -9.69
N TYR A 33 -10.10 -9.61 -10.89
CA TYR A 33 -9.14 -8.55 -11.24
C TYR A 33 -9.82 -7.22 -11.57
N ASP A 34 -11.06 -7.28 -12.08
CA ASP A 34 -11.89 -6.12 -12.37
C ASP A 34 -13.35 -6.53 -12.41
N ALA A 35 -14.21 -5.77 -11.74
CA ALA A 35 -15.64 -6.05 -11.68
C ALA A 35 -16.37 -5.92 -13.06
N SER A 36 -15.75 -5.23 -14.02
CA SER A 36 -16.30 -5.03 -15.37
C SER A 36 -16.05 -6.21 -16.31
N PHE A 37 -15.14 -7.14 -15.98
CA PHE A 37 -14.79 -8.27 -16.82
C PHE A 37 -15.95 -9.24 -16.97
N LYS A 38 -16.19 -9.68 -18.23
CA LYS A 38 -17.26 -10.61 -18.59
C LYS A 38 -16.68 -11.90 -19.17
N GLY A 39 -17.40 -13.01 -18.97
CA GLY A 39 -17.02 -14.29 -19.56
C GLY A 39 -15.76 -14.91 -18.99
N VAL A 40 -15.31 -14.47 -17.82
CA VAL A 40 -14.20 -15.08 -17.08
C VAL A 40 -14.72 -15.85 -15.87
N HIS A 41 -14.02 -16.91 -15.50
CA HIS A 41 -14.29 -17.68 -14.30
C HIS A 41 -13.38 -17.19 -13.16
N ILE A 42 -13.94 -17.05 -11.95
CA ILE A 42 -13.18 -16.68 -10.75
C ILE A 42 -12.99 -17.94 -9.90
N LEU A 43 -11.74 -18.26 -9.55
CA LEU A 43 -11.44 -19.42 -8.70
C LEU A 43 -11.65 -19.11 -7.23
N PHE A 44 -11.17 -17.93 -6.78
CA PHE A 44 -11.32 -17.46 -5.42
C PHE A 44 -12.00 -16.09 -5.43
N ASP A 45 -13.22 -16.04 -4.96
CA ASP A 45 -13.94 -14.77 -4.86
C ASP A 45 -13.33 -13.89 -3.76
N LYS A 46 -13.54 -12.59 -3.87
CA LYS A 46 -13.03 -11.62 -2.91
C LYS A 46 -14.00 -11.50 -1.74
N GLU A 47 -13.61 -12.02 -0.61
CA GLU A 47 -14.30 -11.76 0.63
C GLU A 47 -13.69 -10.53 1.32
N ASN A 48 -14.52 -9.55 1.66
CA ASN A 48 -14.10 -8.46 2.51
C ASN A 48 -13.96 -8.97 3.94
N VAL A 49 -12.82 -8.69 4.56
CA VAL A 49 -12.57 -9.04 5.95
C VAL A 49 -13.32 -8.05 6.84
N GLN A 50 -14.17 -8.58 7.71
CA GLN A 50 -14.90 -7.82 8.72
C GLN A 50 -14.14 -7.77 10.04
N ASN A 51 -14.51 -6.84 10.90
CA ASN A 51 -13.93 -6.65 12.22
C ASN A 51 -12.40 -6.45 12.18
N THR A 52 -11.96 -5.65 11.21
CA THR A 52 -10.57 -5.21 11.11
C THR A 52 -10.22 -4.27 12.26
N LEU A 53 -8.92 -4.06 12.50
CA LEU A 53 -8.47 -3.12 13.54
C LEU A 53 -9.06 -1.72 13.31
N GLY A 54 -9.03 -1.21 12.06
CA GLY A 54 -9.61 0.10 11.73
C GLY A 54 -11.10 0.18 12.01
N GLU A 55 -11.87 -0.87 11.69
CA GLU A 55 -13.29 -0.96 12.00
C GLU A 55 -13.56 -0.97 13.51
N TYR A 56 -12.81 -1.77 14.25
CA TYR A 56 -12.93 -1.85 15.70
C TYR A 56 -12.63 -0.51 16.37
N LEU A 57 -11.55 0.16 15.98
CA LEU A 57 -11.18 1.46 16.52
C LEU A 57 -12.24 2.52 16.22
N ALA A 58 -12.78 2.55 15.01
CA ALA A 58 -13.88 3.46 14.65
C ALA A 58 -15.14 3.20 15.49
N ALA A 59 -15.49 1.93 15.71
CA ALA A 59 -16.62 1.55 16.58
C ALA A 59 -16.40 1.98 18.04
N GLN A 60 -15.15 2.13 18.49
CA GLN A 60 -14.81 2.66 19.82
C GLN A 60 -14.68 4.19 19.83
N GLY A 61 -14.99 4.88 18.72
CA GLY A 61 -14.87 6.34 18.60
C GLY A 61 -13.42 6.85 18.59
N LYS A 62 -12.45 6.00 18.20
CA LYS A 62 -11.03 6.34 18.17
C LYS A 62 -10.64 6.99 16.87
N THR A 63 -9.79 8.01 16.96
CA THR A 63 -9.24 8.72 15.81
C THR A 63 -8.05 7.98 15.22
N GLN A 64 -7.98 7.91 13.88
CA GLN A 64 -6.97 7.13 13.18
C GLN A 64 -6.28 7.94 12.09
N LEU A 65 -4.97 7.73 11.91
CA LEU A 65 -4.21 8.22 10.76
C LEU A 65 -3.57 7.04 10.03
N HIS A 66 -3.79 6.97 8.73
CA HIS A 66 -3.15 6.01 7.82
C HIS A 66 -2.26 6.79 6.84
N ILE A 67 -0.95 6.54 6.88
CA ILE A 67 0.03 7.29 6.08
C ILE A 67 0.99 6.36 5.36
N ALA A 68 1.20 6.60 4.09
CA ALA A 68 2.25 5.96 3.28
C ALA A 68 2.52 6.76 2.01
N GLU A 69 3.61 6.43 1.34
CA GLU A 69 3.82 6.85 -0.04
C GLU A 69 3.04 5.97 -1.04
N THR A 70 2.92 6.41 -2.31
CA THR A 70 2.02 5.82 -3.33
C THR A 70 2.08 4.30 -3.39
N GLU A 71 3.28 3.72 -3.40
CA GLU A 71 3.47 2.27 -3.57
C GLU A 71 2.91 1.42 -2.43
N LYS A 72 2.77 1.99 -1.25
CA LYS A 72 2.26 1.32 -0.05
C LYS A 72 0.98 1.92 0.51
N TYR A 73 0.41 2.90 -0.18
CA TYR A 73 -0.82 3.54 0.28
C TYR A 73 -2.00 2.58 0.38
N ALA A 74 -2.19 1.71 -0.61
CA ALA A 74 -3.24 0.70 -0.57
C ALA A 74 -3.04 -0.30 0.58
N HIS A 75 -1.80 -0.55 1.00
CA HIS A 75 -1.50 -1.47 2.09
C HIS A 75 -1.97 -0.94 3.45
N VAL A 76 -1.84 0.35 3.68
CA VAL A 76 -2.33 0.99 4.93
C VAL A 76 -3.78 1.47 4.85
N THR A 77 -4.44 1.39 3.70
CA THR A 77 -5.83 1.81 3.51
C THR A 77 -6.72 0.64 3.12
N PHE A 78 -6.80 0.33 1.84
CA PHE A 78 -7.69 -0.70 1.30
C PHE A 78 -7.46 -2.08 1.93
N PHE A 79 -6.21 -2.56 1.96
CA PHE A 79 -5.90 -3.88 2.51
C PHE A 79 -6.00 -3.90 4.04
N PHE A 80 -5.51 -2.88 4.71
CA PHE A 80 -5.61 -2.76 6.17
C PHE A 80 -7.07 -2.73 6.63
N ASN A 81 -7.95 -2.11 5.84
CA ASN A 81 -9.39 -2.04 6.09
C ASN A 81 -10.17 -3.24 5.52
N GLY A 82 -9.51 -4.36 5.22
CA GLY A 82 -10.15 -5.60 4.82
C GLY A 82 -10.82 -5.57 3.45
N GLY A 83 -10.35 -4.73 2.53
CA GLY A 83 -10.90 -4.56 1.19
C GLY A 83 -11.90 -3.40 1.06
N ARG A 84 -11.97 -2.54 2.06
CA ARG A 84 -12.83 -1.34 2.07
C ARG A 84 -12.07 -0.12 1.54
N GLU A 85 -12.59 0.51 0.48
CA GLU A 85 -12.02 1.75 -0.08
C GLU A 85 -12.35 2.98 0.77
N THR A 86 -13.58 3.06 1.28
CA THR A 86 -14.06 4.23 2.03
C THR A 86 -13.44 4.25 3.42
N PRO A 87 -12.89 5.38 3.88
CA PRO A 87 -12.41 5.53 5.25
C PRO A 87 -13.51 5.18 6.27
N TYR A 88 -13.09 4.73 7.44
CA TYR A 88 -13.97 4.63 8.61
C TYR A 88 -14.19 6.02 9.22
N ASP A 89 -15.17 6.13 10.11
CA ASP A 89 -15.39 7.36 10.88
C ASP A 89 -14.12 7.71 11.67
N ALA A 90 -13.76 9.00 11.65
CA ALA A 90 -12.54 9.52 12.27
C ALA A 90 -11.21 8.92 11.76
N GLU A 91 -11.21 8.30 10.57
CA GLU A 91 -10.00 7.88 9.85
C GLU A 91 -9.56 8.99 8.89
N GLU A 92 -8.34 9.47 9.08
CA GLU A 92 -7.67 10.38 8.14
C GLU A 92 -6.57 9.65 7.38
N ARG A 93 -6.31 10.11 6.17
CA ARG A 93 -5.33 9.49 5.27
C ARG A 93 -4.36 10.53 4.72
N ILE A 94 -3.07 10.21 4.76
CA ILE A 94 -2.03 11.02 4.12
C ILE A 94 -1.34 10.18 3.06
N LEU A 95 -1.46 10.62 1.80
CA LEU A 95 -0.72 10.07 0.68
C LEU A 95 0.48 10.97 0.36
N VAL A 96 1.67 10.40 0.37
CA VAL A 96 2.88 11.04 -0.12
C VAL A 96 3.20 10.49 -1.51
N PRO A 97 3.39 11.31 -2.55
CA PRO A 97 3.75 10.81 -3.87
C PRO A 97 5.09 10.08 -3.86
N SER A 98 5.15 8.86 -4.40
CA SER A 98 6.42 8.18 -4.66
C SER A 98 7.19 8.87 -5.78
N PRO A 99 8.55 8.80 -5.79
CA PRO A 99 9.34 9.43 -6.82
C PRO A 99 9.08 8.81 -8.20
N LYS A 100 9.03 9.65 -9.23
CA LYS A 100 8.83 9.23 -10.62
C LYS A 100 10.17 8.82 -11.24
N VAL A 101 10.63 7.62 -10.91
CA VAL A 101 11.84 6.99 -11.46
C VAL A 101 11.49 5.68 -12.16
N ALA A 102 12.35 5.22 -13.04
CA ALA A 102 12.11 3.96 -13.77
C ALA A 102 12.14 2.75 -12.84
N THR A 103 13.09 2.73 -11.92
CA THR A 103 13.25 1.72 -10.86
C THR A 103 13.77 2.38 -9.60
N TYR A 104 13.41 1.85 -8.42
CA TYR A 104 13.69 2.52 -7.14
C TYR A 104 15.15 2.38 -6.65
N ASP A 105 15.98 1.59 -7.31
CA ASP A 105 17.45 1.62 -7.10
C ASP A 105 18.08 2.97 -7.49
N LEU A 106 17.42 3.72 -8.39
CA LEU A 106 17.84 5.07 -8.79
C LEU A 106 17.55 6.13 -7.72
N LYS A 107 16.62 5.83 -6.80
CA LYS A 107 16.29 6.70 -5.66
C LYS A 107 15.89 5.84 -4.46
N PRO A 108 16.85 5.20 -3.76
CA PRO A 108 16.58 4.22 -2.70
C PRO A 108 15.85 4.78 -1.48
N GLU A 109 16.06 6.06 -1.18
CA GLU A 109 15.34 6.75 -0.10
C GLU A 109 13.85 6.96 -0.42
N MET A 110 13.46 6.83 -1.70
CA MET A 110 12.10 7.04 -2.16
C MET A 110 11.49 8.33 -1.61
N SER A 111 10.35 8.28 -0.93
CA SER A 111 9.75 9.42 -0.23
C SER A 111 9.74 9.26 1.29
N ALA A 112 10.61 8.40 1.83
CA ALA A 112 10.61 8.07 3.26
C ALA A 112 10.76 9.30 4.17
N TYR A 113 11.63 10.24 3.83
CA TYR A 113 11.84 11.45 4.61
C TYR A 113 10.60 12.35 4.63
N GLU A 114 9.89 12.51 3.50
CA GLU A 114 8.64 13.28 3.47
C GLU A 114 7.53 12.58 4.26
N VAL A 115 7.44 11.26 4.17
CA VAL A 115 6.52 10.46 5.00
C VAL A 115 6.83 10.68 6.47
N LYS A 116 8.10 10.59 6.87
CA LYS A 116 8.56 10.82 8.24
C LYS A 116 8.23 12.23 8.72
N ASP A 117 8.48 13.26 7.93
CA ASP A 117 8.21 14.65 8.34
C ASP A 117 6.71 14.88 8.62
N LYS A 118 5.83 14.41 7.72
CA LYS A 118 4.37 14.49 7.92
C LYS A 118 3.89 13.64 9.10
N LEU A 119 4.51 12.50 9.31
CA LEU A 119 4.20 11.61 10.43
C LEU A 119 4.57 12.24 11.76
N VAL A 120 5.77 12.80 11.88
CA VAL A 120 6.26 13.50 13.09
C VAL A 120 5.38 14.72 13.39
N GLU A 121 5.00 15.48 12.37
CA GLU A 121 4.04 16.58 12.50
C GLU A 121 2.71 16.08 13.07
N ALA A 122 2.13 15.02 12.48
CA ALA A 122 0.87 14.43 12.93
C ALA A 122 0.94 13.91 14.37
N ILE A 123 2.01 13.21 14.74
CA ILE A 123 2.28 12.74 16.11
C ILE A 123 2.29 13.92 17.10
N SER A 124 2.95 15.01 16.73
CA SER A 124 3.09 16.19 17.60
C SER A 124 1.76 16.89 17.88
N THR A 125 0.74 16.70 17.04
CA THR A 125 -0.60 17.25 17.27
C THR A 125 -1.37 16.51 18.37
N GLN A 126 -0.97 15.29 18.72
CA GLN A 126 -1.69 14.39 19.63
C GLN A 126 -3.17 14.19 19.26
N LYS A 127 -3.52 14.39 17.98
CA LYS A 127 -4.91 14.32 17.48
C LYS A 127 -5.39 12.86 17.33
N PHE A 128 -4.47 11.93 17.08
CA PHE A 128 -4.79 10.57 16.71
C PHE A 128 -4.55 9.60 17.87
N ASP A 129 -5.53 8.72 18.12
CA ASP A 129 -5.38 7.61 19.07
C ASP A 129 -4.55 6.46 18.47
N PHE A 130 -4.60 6.30 17.14
CA PHE A 130 -3.89 5.26 16.40
C PHE A 130 -3.28 5.80 15.12
N ILE A 131 -2.06 5.41 14.84
CA ILE A 131 -1.37 5.78 13.60
C ILE A 131 -0.76 4.52 12.99
N VAL A 132 -1.02 4.28 11.71
CA VAL A 132 -0.34 3.26 10.92
C VAL A 132 0.45 3.90 9.79
N VAL A 133 1.72 3.54 9.69
CA VAL A 133 2.63 3.96 8.62
C VAL A 133 3.25 2.74 7.95
N ASN A 134 3.47 2.82 6.63
CA ASN A 134 4.27 1.85 5.90
C ASN A 134 5.37 2.58 5.13
N TYR A 135 6.62 2.28 5.46
CA TYR A 135 7.79 2.74 4.70
C TYR A 135 8.05 1.74 3.57
N ALA A 136 7.93 2.19 2.33
CA ALA A 136 7.95 1.32 1.15
C ALA A 136 9.34 0.78 0.77
N ASN A 137 10.38 1.40 1.27
CA ASN A 137 11.75 1.25 0.75
C ASN A 137 12.29 -0.18 0.80
N GLY A 138 12.08 -0.89 1.92
CA GLY A 138 12.61 -2.24 2.11
C GLY A 138 12.11 -3.20 1.03
N ASP A 139 10.81 -3.21 0.79
CA ASP A 139 10.17 -4.03 -0.22
C ASP A 139 10.47 -3.53 -1.65
N MET A 140 10.19 -2.27 -1.94
CA MET A 140 10.27 -1.75 -3.31
C MET A 140 11.69 -1.72 -3.87
N VAL A 141 12.68 -1.31 -3.06
CA VAL A 141 14.09 -1.34 -3.46
C VAL A 141 14.63 -2.76 -3.40
N GLY A 142 14.16 -3.59 -2.46
CA GLY A 142 14.49 -5.01 -2.36
C GLY A 142 14.21 -5.76 -3.66
N HIS A 143 13.07 -5.49 -4.29
CA HIS A 143 12.69 -6.09 -5.58
C HIS A 143 13.62 -5.76 -6.74
N THR A 144 14.47 -4.75 -6.64
CA THR A 144 15.46 -4.42 -7.68
C THR A 144 16.64 -5.40 -7.68
N GLY A 145 16.92 -6.07 -6.56
CA GLY A 145 18.06 -6.96 -6.38
C GLY A 145 19.43 -6.26 -6.35
N ILE A 146 19.47 -4.93 -6.31
CA ILE A 146 20.71 -4.14 -6.29
C ILE A 146 21.13 -3.88 -4.84
N TYR A 147 22.07 -4.67 -4.35
CA TYR A 147 22.48 -4.67 -2.95
C TYR A 147 22.87 -3.29 -2.40
N SER A 148 23.66 -2.51 -3.16
CA SER A 148 24.06 -1.16 -2.74
C SER A 148 22.90 -0.17 -2.63
N ALA A 149 21.84 -0.37 -3.38
CA ALA A 149 20.61 0.42 -3.28
C ALA A 149 19.78 -0.03 -2.06
N ILE A 150 19.70 -1.34 -1.83
CA ILE A 150 19.02 -1.92 -0.65
C ILE A 150 19.66 -1.40 0.64
N GLU A 151 21.00 -1.40 0.72
CA GLU A 151 21.72 -0.85 1.87
C GLU A 151 21.36 0.62 2.14
N LYS A 152 21.31 1.45 1.09
CA LYS A 152 20.90 2.86 1.21
C LYS A 152 19.44 2.99 1.65
N ALA A 153 18.55 2.17 1.11
CA ALA A 153 17.15 2.15 1.47
C ALA A 153 16.95 1.83 2.97
N VAL A 154 17.64 0.80 3.46
CA VAL A 154 17.58 0.39 4.87
C VAL A 154 18.13 1.50 5.79
N LYS A 155 19.23 2.15 5.42
CA LYS A 155 19.78 3.30 6.18
C LYS A 155 18.78 4.46 6.25
N ALA A 156 18.13 4.79 5.14
CA ALA A 156 17.10 5.84 5.11
C ALA A 156 15.91 5.50 6.03
N ILE A 157 15.47 4.23 6.01
CA ILE A 157 14.40 3.76 6.91
C ILE A 157 14.86 3.85 8.37
N ASP A 158 16.07 3.41 8.70
CA ASP A 158 16.60 3.44 10.06
C ASP A 158 16.57 4.87 10.64
N GLU A 159 17.03 5.85 9.86
CA GLU A 159 16.96 7.28 10.23
C GLU A 159 15.51 7.75 10.43
N CYS A 160 14.61 7.43 9.49
CA CYS A 160 13.20 7.83 9.56
C CYS A 160 12.49 7.18 10.75
N VAL A 161 12.73 5.91 11.00
CA VAL A 161 12.14 5.16 12.13
C VAL A 161 12.66 5.72 13.45
N LYS A 162 13.96 6.03 13.57
CA LYS A 162 14.51 6.67 14.76
C LYS A 162 13.75 7.95 15.09
N ASP A 163 13.67 8.90 14.16
CA ASP A 163 13.00 10.18 14.38
C ASP A 163 11.52 9.99 14.73
N THR A 164 10.85 9.06 14.06
CA THR A 164 9.45 8.72 14.33
C THR A 164 9.25 8.16 15.73
N VAL A 165 10.09 7.23 16.15
CA VAL A 165 10.02 6.60 17.50
C VAL A 165 10.32 7.62 18.59
N GLU A 166 11.31 8.49 18.37
CA GLU A 166 11.64 9.56 19.33
C GLU A 166 10.45 10.54 19.48
N ALA A 167 9.84 10.96 18.36
CA ALA A 167 8.66 11.82 18.39
C ALA A 167 7.45 11.13 19.05
N ALA A 168 7.20 9.86 18.74
CA ALA A 168 6.11 9.09 19.32
C ALA A 168 6.25 8.98 20.85
N LYS A 169 7.42 8.58 21.33
CA LYS A 169 7.69 8.49 22.76
C LYS A 169 7.58 9.83 23.49
N ALA A 170 8.04 10.92 22.87
CA ALA A 170 7.92 12.27 23.42
C ALA A 170 6.48 12.77 23.52
N ASN A 171 5.53 12.12 22.80
CA ASN A 171 4.11 12.45 22.78
C ASN A 171 3.22 11.33 23.36
N ASP A 172 3.78 10.49 24.24
CA ASP A 172 3.08 9.43 24.98
C ASP A 172 2.42 8.35 24.08
N TYR A 173 2.98 8.09 22.88
CA TYR A 173 2.57 6.96 22.05
C TYR A 173 3.38 5.71 22.36
N GLU A 174 2.70 4.57 22.42
CA GLU A 174 3.30 3.25 22.33
C GLU A 174 3.67 2.94 20.86
N VAL A 175 4.81 2.29 20.64
CA VAL A 175 5.33 2.03 19.29
C VAL A 175 5.50 0.54 19.06
N ILE A 176 4.94 0.04 17.95
CA ILE A 176 5.14 -1.33 17.47
C ILE A 176 5.81 -1.24 16.09
N ILE A 177 6.97 -1.87 15.94
CA ILE A 177 7.71 -1.96 14.67
C ILE A 177 7.61 -3.40 14.18
N ILE A 178 7.14 -3.57 12.95
CA ILE A 178 6.99 -4.88 12.31
C ILE A 178 7.51 -4.84 10.88
N ALA A 179 7.75 -6.02 10.31
CA ALA A 179 7.87 -6.23 8.87
C ALA A 179 6.83 -7.25 8.44
N ASP A 180 6.35 -7.17 7.20
CA ASP A 180 5.39 -8.12 6.62
C ASP A 180 6.07 -9.39 6.08
N HIS A 181 7.34 -9.27 5.74
CA HIS A 181 8.23 -10.38 5.32
C HIS A 181 9.70 -9.99 5.53
N GLY A 182 10.58 -10.99 5.41
CA GLY A 182 12.03 -10.80 5.46
C GLY A 182 12.61 -10.39 4.11
#